data_322d618c6194b5609200f44d09a1c66f
#
_entry.id   322d618c6194b5609200f44d09a1c66f
#
_cell.length_a   1.000
_cell.length_b   1.000
_cell.length_c   1.000
_cell.angle_alpha   90.00
_cell.angle_beta   90.00
_cell.angle_gamma   90.00
#
_symmetry.space_group_name_H-M   'P 1'
#
loop_
_entity.id
_entity.type
_entity.pdbx_description
1 polymer ?
#
loop_
_entity_poly.entity_id
_entity_poly.type
_entity_poly.pdbx_seq_one_letter_code
_entity_poly.pdbx_strand_id
1 'polypeptide(L)'
;MNIFKNAWIFFLLLLIITCSNDEQQDTPLEIQASPPFSGTIFLDPDIITESDKTTFVSLTYAGQDTRTMFDRRVDNWITVTPYVFNSTYDDGLSIEIQVNPEFKDSDAAEIDASKFAEVIGRLPTALRIDVKTVWIHKGTELFGGGNNNILIHTGQSTLYENDGILEETLVHEASHTSLDAEHSASSGWVSAQESDGNFISTYGRDYPAREDIAETFLLYMAIRYRSDRINKSLEDKILETIPNRIKYFDGQNFNMYPIE
;
A
#
# COMPACT_ATOMS: atom_id res chain seq x y z
N MET A 1 24.66 -83.89 -15.51
CA MET A 1 23.84 -84.92 -16.18
C MET A 1 22.40 -84.66 -15.74
N ASN A 2 21.59 -84.42 -16.63
CA ASN A 2 20.15 -84.21 -16.66
C ASN A 2 19.68 -82.86 -17.14
N ILE A 3 19.26 -82.96 -18.32
CA ILE A 3 18.61 -82.07 -19.24
C ILE A 3 17.14 -81.85 -18.78
N PHE A 4 16.65 -80.66 -18.70
CA PHE A 4 15.22 -80.40 -18.76
C PHE A 4 14.92 -79.32 -19.81
N LYS A 5 14.03 -79.68 -20.69
CA LYS A 5 13.60 -78.99 -21.90
C LYS A 5 12.63 -77.82 -21.57
N ASN A 6 12.87 -76.68 -22.20
CA ASN A 6 11.98 -75.54 -22.23
C ASN A 6 10.75 -75.81 -23.09
N ALA A 7 9.55 -75.55 -22.56
CA ALA A 7 8.33 -75.40 -23.34
C ALA A 7 7.94 -73.94 -23.32
N TRP A 8 7.99 -73.31 -24.51
CA TRP A 8 7.51 -71.95 -24.76
C TRP A 8 6.01 -72.06 -25.07
N ILE A 9 5.22 -71.39 -24.24
CA ILE A 9 3.78 -71.11 -24.51
C ILE A 9 3.69 -69.65 -24.97
N PHE A 10 3.40 -69.44 -26.28
CA PHE A 10 3.08 -68.15 -26.82
C PHE A 10 1.65 -67.77 -26.37
N PHE A 11 1.53 -66.74 -25.53
CA PHE A 11 0.25 -66.13 -25.24
C PHE A 11 0.08 -64.93 -26.18
N LEU A 12 -0.82 -65.02 -27.11
CA LEU A 12 -1.19 -63.97 -28.02
C LEU A 12 -2.11 -62.99 -27.29
N LEU A 13 -1.58 -61.83 -26.85
CA LEU A 13 -2.35 -60.77 -26.22
C LEU A 13 -2.95 -59.89 -27.30
N LEU A 14 -4.26 -60.01 -27.50
CA LEU A 14 -5.03 -59.08 -28.35
C LEU A 14 -5.12 -57.73 -27.64
N LEU A 15 -4.36 -56.73 -28.16
CA LEU A 15 -4.49 -55.32 -27.76
C LEU A 15 -5.74 -54.74 -28.45
N ILE A 16 -6.79 -54.56 -27.70
CA ILE A 16 -7.96 -53.75 -28.11
C ILE A 16 -7.53 -52.28 -27.88
N ILE A 17 -7.22 -51.53 -28.93
CA ILE A 17 -7.05 -50.08 -28.89
C ILE A 17 -8.45 -49.48 -28.87
N THR A 18 -8.94 -49.10 -27.68
CA THR A 18 -10.07 -48.19 -27.56
C THR A 18 -9.52 -46.77 -27.72
N CYS A 19 -9.79 -46.15 -28.86
CA CYS A 19 -9.66 -44.68 -28.96
C CYS A 19 -10.76 -44.06 -28.09
N SER A 20 -10.38 -43.62 -26.92
CA SER A 20 -11.16 -42.61 -26.19
C SER A 20 -10.84 -41.26 -26.85
N ASN A 21 -11.79 -40.69 -27.53
CA ASN A 21 -11.79 -39.27 -27.85
C ASN A 21 -11.91 -38.53 -26.51
N ASP A 22 -10.79 -38.16 -25.92
CA ASP A 22 -10.76 -37.06 -24.94
C ASP A 22 -11.06 -35.79 -25.75
N GLU A 23 -12.32 -35.42 -25.79
CA GLU A 23 -12.69 -34.02 -26.03
C GLU A 23 -12.06 -33.20 -24.89
N GLN A 24 -10.88 -32.68 -25.17
CA GLN A 24 -10.31 -31.59 -24.37
C GLN A 24 -11.34 -30.47 -24.45
N GLN A 25 -12.15 -30.36 -23.41
CA GLN A 25 -13.02 -29.23 -23.18
C GLN A 25 -12.08 -28.03 -22.99
N ASP A 26 -11.82 -27.30 -24.07
CA ASP A 26 -11.22 -25.98 -24.01
C ASP A 26 -12.12 -25.13 -23.09
N THR A 27 -11.79 -25.10 -21.81
CA THR A 27 -12.35 -24.09 -20.91
C THR A 27 -11.90 -22.76 -21.52
N PRO A 28 -12.85 -21.88 -21.91
CA PRO A 28 -12.46 -20.56 -22.39
C PRO A 28 -11.56 -19.97 -21.31
N LEU A 29 -10.35 -19.52 -21.69
CA LEU A 29 -9.56 -18.64 -20.84
C LEU A 29 -10.49 -17.48 -20.52
N GLU A 30 -10.99 -17.41 -19.28
CA GLU A 30 -11.61 -16.19 -18.78
C GLU A 30 -10.57 -15.09 -18.97
N ILE A 31 -10.83 -14.23 -19.95
CA ILE A 31 -10.05 -13.00 -20.13
C ILE A 31 -10.39 -12.17 -18.89
N GLN A 32 -9.56 -12.31 -17.87
CA GLN A 32 -9.66 -11.47 -16.70
C GLN A 32 -9.53 -10.02 -17.20
N ALA A 33 -10.56 -9.23 -16.98
CA ALA A 33 -10.57 -7.84 -17.44
C ALA A 33 -9.33 -7.13 -16.92
N SER A 34 -8.63 -6.42 -17.81
CA SER A 34 -7.46 -5.65 -17.38
C SER A 34 -7.89 -4.60 -16.36
N PRO A 35 -7.14 -4.39 -15.25
CA PRO A 35 -7.41 -3.33 -14.31
C PRO A 35 -7.53 -1.97 -15.01
N PRO A 36 -8.47 -1.10 -14.61
CA PRO A 36 -8.69 0.18 -15.28
C PRO A 36 -7.55 1.19 -15.13
N PHE A 37 -6.70 1.02 -14.12
CA PHE A 37 -5.54 1.87 -13.88
C PHE A 37 -4.24 1.09 -14.02
N SER A 38 -3.19 1.75 -14.53
CA SER A 38 -1.85 1.19 -14.68
C SER A 38 -0.91 1.76 -13.61
N GLY A 39 -0.15 0.88 -12.93
CA GLY A 39 0.75 1.28 -11.84
C GLY A 39 0.00 1.62 -10.57
N THR A 40 0.62 2.43 -9.71
CA THR A 40 0.01 3.02 -8.51
C THR A 40 -1.00 4.09 -8.90
N ILE A 41 -2.09 4.21 -8.15
CA ILE A 41 -3.19 5.15 -8.43
C ILE A 41 -2.92 6.47 -7.73
N PHE A 42 -3.04 7.55 -8.51
CA PHE A 42 -3.19 8.91 -8.04
C PHE A 42 -4.40 9.53 -8.73
N LEU A 43 -5.08 10.45 -8.05
CA LEU A 43 -6.32 11.03 -8.53
C LEU A 43 -6.11 12.47 -9.02
N ASP A 44 -6.85 12.85 -10.05
CA ASP A 44 -6.93 14.22 -10.55
C ASP A 44 -8.43 14.57 -10.76
N PRO A 45 -8.96 15.54 -9.98
CA PRO A 45 -8.28 16.36 -8.96
C PRO A 45 -7.96 15.59 -7.66
N ASP A 46 -6.99 16.11 -6.90
CA ASP A 46 -6.53 15.56 -5.64
C ASP A 46 -7.66 15.51 -4.60
N ILE A 47 -7.74 14.41 -3.87
CA ILE A 47 -8.74 14.25 -2.79
C ILE A 47 -8.27 14.77 -1.44
N ILE A 48 -6.98 14.99 -1.26
CA ILE A 48 -6.38 15.73 -0.14
C ILE A 48 -5.43 16.77 -0.73
N THR A 49 -5.50 17.99 -0.24
CA THR A 49 -4.71 19.12 -0.71
C THR A 49 -4.08 19.88 0.46
N GLU A 50 -3.14 20.75 0.20
CA GLU A 50 -2.51 21.63 1.20
C GLU A 50 -3.51 22.56 1.93
N SER A 51 -4.68 22.81 1.33
CA SER A 51 -5.75 23.62 1.91
C SER A 51 -6.66 22.85 2.86
N ASP A 52 -6.55 21.51 2.90
CA ASP A 52 -7.36 20.69 3.80
C ASP A 52 -6.88 20.83 5.25
N LYS A 53 -7.80 20.62 6.18
CA LYS A 53 -7.52 20.71 7.61
C LYS A 53 -6.40 19.73 8.00
N THR A 54 -5.42 20.23 8.73
CA THR A 54 -4.44 19.41 9.45
C THR A 54 -4.78 19.30 10.93
N THR A 55 -4.51 18.15 11.51
CA THR A 55 -4.60 17.91 12.96
C THR A 55 -3.30 18.27 13.68
N PHE A 56 -2.25 18.66 12.95
CA PHE A 56 -0.96 19.05 13.53
C PHE A 56 -1.10 20.23 14.50
N VAL A 57 -0.53 20.10 15.71
CA VAL A 57 -0.59 21.11 16.77
C VAL A 57 0.77 21.71 17.04
N SER A 58 1.79 20.87 17.25
CA SER A 58 3.12 21.36 17.60
C SER A 58 4.22 20.38 17.22
N LEU A 59 5.43 20.93 17.04
CA LEU A 59 6.68 20.20 16.90
C LEU A 59 7.64 20.66 18.00
N THR A 60 8.31 19.71 18.66
CA THR A 60 9.28 20.02 19.72
C THR A 60 10.57 19.28 19.45
N TYR A 61 11.67 20.01 19.34
CA TYR A 61 13.01 19.41 19.21
C TYR A 61 13.38 18.69 20.50
N ALA A 62 13.70 17.41 20.41
CA ALA A 62 14.07 16.53 21.52
C ALA A 62 15.58 16.26 21.63
N GLY A 63 16.39 16.92 20.78
CA GLY A 63 17.83 16.71 20.73
C GLY A 63 18.24 15.68 19.69
N GLN A 64 19.43 15.11 19.87
CA GLN A 64 19.94 14.02 19.05
C GLN A 64 20.18 12.80 19.94
N ASP A 65 19.74 11.63 19.46
CA ASP A 65 19.97 10.36 20.15
C ASP A 65 20.09 9.22 19.13
N THR A 66 20.72 8.14 19.52
CA THR A 66 20.97 7.00 18.63
C THR A 66 19.65 6.33 18.21
N ARG A 67 19.45 6.15 16.92
CA ARG A 67 18.31 5.47 16.31
C ARG A 67 18.77 4.52 15.22
N THR A 68 17.97 3.51 14.94
CA THR A 68 18.10 2.65 13.77
C THR A 68 17.04 3.04 12.76
N MET A 69 17.46 3.40 11.55
CA MET A 69 16.62 3.84 10.44
C MET A 69 16.92 2.97 9.22
N PHE A 70 15.93 2.70 8.39
CA PHE A 70 16.18 2.10 7.08
C PHE A 70 16.55 3.19 6.08
N ASP A 71 17.61 3.00 5.34
CA ASP A 71 18.05 3.92 4.28
C ASP A 71 17.99 3.20 2.93
N ARG A 72 17.03 3.59 2.11
CA ARG A 72 16.79 2.98 0.79
C ARG A 72 17.93 3.20 -0.19
N ARG A 73 18.74 4.27 -0.01
CA ARG A 73 19.89 4.57 -0.87
C ARG A 73 20.98 3.52 -0.78
N VAL A 74 21.08 2.84 0.35
CA VAL A 74 22.03 1.74 0.60
C VAL A 74 21.34 0.40 0.83
N ASP A 75 20.01 0.38 0.72
CA ASP A 75 19.15 -0.77 0.94
C ASP A 75 19.46 -1.53 2.24
N ASN A 76 19.63 -0.79 3.33
CA ASN A 76 20.04 -1.35 4.61
C ASN A 76 19.58 -0.53 5.82
N TRP A 77 19.53 -1.22 6.96
CA TRP A 77 19.37 -0.59 8.26
C TRP A 77 20.68 0.09 8.69
N ILE A 78 20.60 1.37 9.03
CA ILE A 78 21.72 2.18 9.51
C ILE A 78 21.48 2.62 10.95
N THR A 79 22.55 2.67 11.75
CA THR A 79 22.51 3.25 13.10
C THR A 79 23.14 4.62 13.03
N VAL A 80 22.36 5.65 13.33
CA VAL A 80 22.76 7.05 13.23
C VAL A 80 22.27 7.84 14.47
N THR A 81 22.69 9.11 14.56
CA THR A 81 22.25 10.03 15.62
C THR A 81 21.43 11.16 14.99
N PRO A 82 20.17 10.91 14.59
CA PRO A 82 19.34 11.89 13.90
C PRO A 82 18.97 13.06 14.80
N TYR A 83 18.50 14.15 14.19
CA TYR A 83 17.75 15.18 14.87
C TYR A 83 16.35 14.63 15.17
N VAL A 84 15.97 14.59 16.45
CA VAL A 84 14.70 13.99 16.89
C VAL A 84 13.73 15.09 17.26
N PHE A 85 12.51 14.99 16.73
CA PHE A 85 11.41 15.90 17.03
C PHE A 85 10.19 15.08 17.47
N ASN A 86 9.40 15.62 18.40
CA ASN A 86 8.12 15.08 18.78
C ASN A 86 7.02 15.96 18.21
N SER A 87 6.20 15.41 17.31
CA SER A 87 4.99 16.07 16.81
C SER A 87 3.77 15.63 17.61
N THR A 88 2.84 16.56 17.83
CA THR A 88 1.55 16.29 18.48
C THR A 88 0.39 16.70 17.59
N TYR A 89 -0.73 16.02 17.74
CA TYR A 89 -1.92 16.19 16.91
C TYR A 89 -3.16 16.40 17.80
N ASP A 90 -4.16 17.12 17.31
CA ASP A 90 -5.35 17.50 18.09
C ASP A 90 -6.30 16.32 18.40
N ASP A 91 -6.10 15.18 17.76
CA ASP A 91 -6.76 13.92 18.06
C ASP A 91 -6.04 13.07 19.13
N GLY A 92 -4.99 13.62 19.73
CA GLY A 92 -4.22 13.00 20.82
C GLY A 92 -3.08 12.09 20.36
N LEU A 93 -2.86 11.93 19.06
CA LEU A 93 -1.71 11.18 18.54
C LEU A 93 -0.41 11.97 18.73
N SER A 94 0.69 11.23 18.80
CA SER A 94 2.05 11.77 18.82
C SER A 94 2.96 10.88 17.97
N ILE A 95 3.83 11.50 17.16
CA ILE A 95 4.76 10.81 16.25
C ILE A 95 6.15 11.36 16.47
N GLU A 96 7.14 10.47 16.63
CA GLU A 96 8.56 10.83 16.65
C GLU A 96 9.08 11.01 15.21
N ILE A 97 9.58 12.19 14.88
CA ILE A 97 10.17 12.47 13.57
C ILE A 97 11.70 12.47 13.73
N GLN A 98 12.34 11.61 12.96
CA GLN A 98 13.79 11.38 12.98
C GLN A 98 14.39 11.87 11.65
N VAL A 99 15.08 12.99 11.70
CA VAL A 99 15.75 13.57 10.52
C VAL A 99 17.21 13.17 10.51
N ASN A 100 17.63 12.49 9.44
CA ASN A 100 18.99 11.96 9.27
C ASN A 100 20.05 13.07 9.55
N PRO A 101 21.17 12.77 10.23
CA PRO A 101 22.20 13.77 10.56
C PRO A 101 22.91 14.38 9.35
N GLU A 102 22.62 13.95 8.15
CA GLU A 102 23.11 14.57 6.90
C GLU A 102 22.53 15.96 6.62
N PHE A 103 21.50 16.38 7.36
CA PHE A 103 21.01 17.76 7.36
C PHE A 103 21.99 18.62 8.17
N LYS A 104 22.12 19.89 7.76
CA LYS A 104 23.19 20.76 8.22
C LYS A 104 23.23 20.95 9.75
N ASP A 105 22.07 21.21 10.33
CA ASP A 105 21.82 21.48 11.76
C ASP A 105 20.37 21.21 12.14
N SER A 106 20.03 21.41 13.39
CA SER A 106 18.66 21.23 13.89
C SER A 106 17.65 22.14 13.21
N ASP A 107 18.05 23.38 12.86
CA ASP A 107 17.13 24.34 12.26
C ASP A 107 16.78 23.91 10.82
N ALA A 108 17.77 23.44 10.07
CA ALA A 108 17.53 22.87 8.74
C ALA A 108 16.69 21.58 8.79
N ALA A 109 16.91 20.74 9.82
CA ALA A 109 16.12 19.52 10.03
C ALA A 109 14.66 19.84 10.43
N GLU A 110 14.45 20.90 11.22
CA GLU A 110 13.12 21.32 11.70
C GLU A 110 12.21 21.76 10.55
N ILE A 111 12.77 22.35 9.49
CA ILE A 111 12.01 22.75 8.29
C ILE A 111 11.28 21.54 7.68
N ASP A 112 12.03 20.46 7.42
CA ASP A 112 11.45 19.25 6.83
C ASP A 112 10.57 18.50 7.85
N ALA A 113 10.99 18.41 9.12
CA ALA A 113 10.20 17.80 10.17
C ALA A 113 8.83 18.47 10.34
N SER A 114 8.79 19.81 10.33
CA SER A 114 7.54 20.59 10.47
C SER A 114 6.64 20.39 9.24
N LYS A 115 7.21 20.47 8.03
CA LYS A 115 6.50 20.24 6.78
C LYS A 115 5.77 18.89 6.79
N PHE A 116 6.50 17.81 7.06
CA PHE A 116 5.91 16.47 7.02
C PHE A 116 4.97 16.20 8.20
N ALA A 117 5.21 16.78 9.38
CA ALA A 117 4.26 16.72 10.50
C ALA A 117 2.91 17.32 10.09
N GLU A 118 2.92 18.46 9.40
CA GLU A 118 1.71 19.12 8.92
C GLU A 118 0.98 18.33 7.85
N VAL A 119 1.71 17.83 6.82
CA VAL A 119 1.12 17.02 5.74
C VAL A 119 0.53 15.71 6.29
N ILE A 120 1.28 14.99 7.14
CA ILE A 120 0.78 13.77 7.80
C ILE A 120 -0.46 14.08 8.66
N GLY A 121 -0.53 15.26 9.28
CA GLY A 121 -1.71 15.70 10.02
C GLY A 121 -2.99 15.83 9.20
N ARG A 122 -2.92 15.90 7.87
CA ARG A 122 -4.08 15.91 6.96
C ARG A 122 -4.65 14.52 6.71
N LEU A 123 -3.89 13.47 6.99
CA LEU A 123 -4.34 12.08 6.80
C LEU A 123 -5.37 11.71 7.87
N PRO A 124 -6.30 10.77 7.58
CA PRO A 124 -7.21 10.23 8.58
C PRO A 124 -6.49 9.67 9.81
N THR A 125 -7.09 9.80 10.98
CA THR A 125 -6.58 9.17 12.21
C THR A 125 -6.37 7.66 12.01
N ALA A 126 -7.25 7.00 11.28
CA ALA A 126 -7.13 5.58 10.94
C ALA A 126 -5.81 5.21 10.25
N LEU A 127 -5.23 6.13 9.46
CA LEU A 127 -3.94 5.92 8.80
C LEU A 127 -2.74 6.33 9.66
N ARG A 128 -2.94 7.15 10.70
CA ARG A 128 -1.88 7.68 11.56
C ARG A 128 -1.70 6.92 12.86
N ILE A 129 -2.70 6.12 13.25
CA ILE A 129 -2.76 5.49 14.58
C ILE A 129 -1.57 4.59 14.89
N ASP A 130 -1.03 3.93 13.87
CA ASP A 130 0.12 3.04 13.99
C ASP A 130 1.43 3.66 13.47
N VAL A 131 1.40 4.90 13.00
CA VAL A 131 2.61 5.65 12.68
C VAL A 131 3.26 6.12 13.98
N LYS A 132 4.32 5.45 14.41
CA LYS A 132 5.07 5.79 15.62
C LYS A 132 6.28 6.65 15.30
N THR A 133 6.87 6.44 14.12
CA THR A 133 8.06 7.17 13.67
C THR A 133 7.91 7.61 12.22
N VAL A 134 8.60 8.71 11.88
CA VAL A 134 8.82 9.14 10.50
C VAL A 134 10.33 9.30 10.31
N TRP A 135 10.89 8.66 9.29
CA TRP A 135 12.29 8.80 8.93
C TRP A 135 12.44 9.72 7.73
N ILE A 136 13.28 10.75 7.87
CA ILE A 136 13.51 11.73 6.81
C ILE A 136 14.98 11.68 6.39
N HIS A 137 15.21 11.34 5.13
CA HIS A 137 16.53 11.33 4.47
C HIS A 137 16.54 12.32 3.31
N LYS A 138 17.74 12.71 2.88
CA LYS A 138 17.93 13.33 1.57
C LYS A 138 17.86 12.28 0.46
N GLY A 139 17.80 12.75 -0.79
CA GLY A 139 17.80 11.86 -1.96
C GLY A 139 16.43 11.73 -2.62
N THR A 140 16.40 10.92 -3.67
CA THR A 140 15.25 10.76 -4.58
C THR A 140 14.72 9.32 -4.60
N GLU A 141 15.03 8.53 -3.55
CA GLU A 141 14.43 7.21 -3.41
C GLU A 141 12.95 7.32 -3.06
N LEU A 142 12.17 6.33 -3.45
CA LEU A 142 10.72 6.29 -3.18
C LEU A 142 10.44 6.31 -1.67
N PHE A 143 9.26 6.77 -1.29
CA PHE A 143 8.76 6.66 0.08
C PHE A 143 8.51 5.20 0.46
N GLY A 144 8.21 4.94 1.72
CA GLY A 144 7.89 3.61 2.22
C GLY A 144 7.03 3.68 3.47
N GLY A 145 6.12 2.71 3.61
CA GLY A 145 5.30 2.50 4.78
C GLY A 145 5.52 1.10 5.39
N GLY A 146 5.00 0.91 6.59
CA GLY A 146 5.11 -0.35 7.34
C GLY A 146 5.98 -0.25 8.59
N ASN A 147 5.98 -1.30 9.41
CA ASN A 147 6.76 -1.36 10.66
C ASN A 147 6.55 -0.15 11.60
N ASN A 148 5.33 0.36 11.67
CA ASN A 148 4.95 1.57 12.42
C ASN A 148 5.73 2.83 11.99
N ASN A 149 6.11 2.92 10.72
CA ASN A 149 6.96 3.97 10.19
C ASN A 149 6.48 4.47 8.83
N ILE A 150 6.81 5.74 8.53
CA ILE A 150 6.81 6.29 7.18
C ILE A 150 8.23 6.74 6.86
N LEU A 151 8.77 6.25 5.74
CA LEU A 151 10.09 6.61 5.22
C LEU A 151 9.95 7.67 4.11
N ILE A 152 10.67 8.75 4.24
CA ILE A 152 10.60 9.93 3.35
C ILE A 152 12.00 10.29 2.85
N HIS A 153 12.09 10.59 1.54
CA HIS A 153 13.27 11.18 0.92
C HIS A 153 12.93 12.57 0.36
N THR A 154 13.59 13.62 0.84
CA THR A 154 13.20 15.02 0.55
C THR A 154 13.30 15.40 -0.92
N GLY A 155 14.25 14.84 -1.67
CA GLY A 155 14.33 15.05 -3.12
C GLY A 155 13.15 14.42 -3.87
N GLN A 156 12.70 13.23 -3.44
CA GLN A 156 11.53 12.58 -4.00
C GLN A 156 10.24 13.33 -3.62
N SER A 157 10.16 13.85 -2.38
CA SER A 157 9.06 14.72 -1.97
C SER A 157 8.86 15.90 -2.91
N THR A 158 9.95 16.55 -3.31
CA THR A 158 9.89 17.68 -4.26
C THR A 158 9.30 17.26 -5.62
N LEU A 159 9.58 16.04 -6.08
CA LEU A 159 8.97 15.51 -7.31
C LEU A 159 7.47 15.27 -7.10
N TYR A 160 7.09 14.64 -6.01
CA TYR A 160 5.67 14.37 -5.67
C TYR A 160 4.86 15.67 -5.48
N GLU A 161 5.46 16.73 -4.90
CA GLU A 161 4.84 18.05 -4.80
C GLU A 161 4.64 18.70 -6.18
N ASN A 162 5.64 18.63 -7.05
CA ASN A 162 5.53 19.17 -8.40
C ASN A 162 4.47 18.43 -9.25
N ASP A 163 4.29 17.15 -8.99
CA ASP A 163 3.30 16.30 -9.66
C ASP A 163 1.92 16.35 -8.98
N GLY A 164 1.80 17.02 -7.81
CA GLY A 164 0.55 17.13 -7.05
C GLY A 164 0.13 15.86 -6.30
N ILE A 165 1.03 14.91 -6.07
CA ILE A 165 0.70 13.58 -5.52
C ILE A 165 1.29 13.30 -4.11
N LEU A 166 1.81 14.32 -3.42
CA LEU A 166 2.49 14.11 -2.13
C LEU A 166 1.55 13.54 -1.07
N GLU A 167 0.39 14.16 -0.88
CA GLU A 167 -0.60 13.74 0.12
C GLU A 167 -1.13 12.35 -0.19
N GLU A 168 -1.40 12.04 -1.43
CA GLU A 168 -1.91 10.72 -1.86
C GLU A 168 -0.83 9.64 -1.73
N THR A 169 0.44 9.95 -2.00
CA THR A 169 1.56 9.06 -1.69
C THR A 169 1.61 8.76 -0.19
N LEU A 170 1.42 9.76 0.67
CA LEU A 170 1.41 9.54 2.12
C LEU A 170 0.17 8.75 2.58
N VAL A 171 -0.99 8.87 1.92
CA VAL A 171 -2.14 7.97 2.13
C VAL A 171 -1.75 6.52 1.84
N HIS A 172 -1.08 6.28 0.71
CA HIS A 172 -0.62 4.95 0.32
C HIS A 172 0.34 4.34 1.36
N GLU A 173 1.40 5.06 1.73
CA GLU A 173 2.41 4.57 2.69
C GLU A 173 1.85 4.41 4.11
N ALA A 174 0.98 5.31 4.54
CA ALA A 174 0.32 5.20 5.83
C ALA A 174 -0.70 4.04 5.88
N SER A 175 -1.29 3.68 4.74
CA SER A 175 -2.14 2.48 4.62
C SER A 175 -1.34 1.21 4.89
N HIS A 176 -0.15 1.08 4.31
CA HIS A 176 0.76 -0.02 4.66
C HIS A 176 1.08 -0.08 6.15
N THR A 177 1.28 1.08 6.76
CA THR A 177 1.67 1.17 8.18
C THR A 177 0.55 0.78 9.12
N SER A 178 -0.70 1.20 8.83
CA SER A 178 -1.80 1.11 9.77
C SER A 178 -2.87 0.08 9.40
N LEU A 179 -2.90 -0.40 8.15
CA LEU A 179 -3.98 -1.29 7.70
C LEU A 179 -3.51 -2.71 7.33
N ASP A 180 -2.31 -2.86 6.78
CA ASP A 180 -1.88 -4.16 6.23
C ASP A 180 -1.88 -5.27 7.28
N ALA A 181 -1.37 -4.99 8.49
CA ALA A 181 -1.23 -6.00 9.54
C ALA A 181 -2.56 -6.61 9.95
N GLU A 182 -3.64 -5.84 9.96
CA GLU A 182 -4.97 -6.29 10.36
C GLU A 182 -5.81 -6.78 9.18
N HIS A 183 -5.68 -6.14 8.03
CA HIS A 183 -6.63 -6.32 6.93
C HIS A 183 -6.10 -7.17 5.77
N SER A 184 -4.82 -7.07 5.37
CA SER A 184 -4.36 -7.63 4.09
C SER A 184 -4.52 -9.15 3.96
N ALA A 185 -4.40 -9.88 5.07
CA ALA A 185 -4.60 -11.34 5.14
C ALA A 185 -5.91 -11.74 5.81
N SER A 186 -6.80 -10.80 6.15
CA SER A 186 -8.07 -11.12 6.78
C SER A 186 -8.98 -11.87 5.81
N SER A 187 -9.76 -12.83 6.33
CA SER A 187 -10.70 -13.60 5.50
C SER A 187 -11.75 -12.70 4.84
N GLY A 188 -12.13 -11.59 5.49
CA GLY A 188 -13.08 -10.62 4.96
C GLY A 188 -12.53 -9.89 3.74
N TRP A 189 -11.26 -9.43 3.81
CA TRP A 189 -10.59 -8.78 2.68
C TRP A 189 -10.39 -9.73 1.50
N VAL A 190 -9.83 -10.92 1.76
CA VAL A 190 -9.61 -11.94 0.72
C VAL A 190 -10.91 -12.32 0.04
N SER A 191 -12.00 -12.51 0.79
CA SER A 191 -13.33 -12.79 0.22
C SER A 191 -13.87 -11.63 -0.61
N ALA A 192 -13.58 -10.38 -0.23
CA ALA A 192 -13.96 -9.20 -1.03
C ALA A 192 -13.18 -9.15 -2.35
N GLN A 193 -11.86 -9.42 -2.33
CA GLN A 193 -11.04 -9.55 -3.54
C GLN A 193 -11.58 -10.61 -4.50
N GLU A 194 -11.84 -11.80 -3.99
CA GLU A 194 -12.38 -12.91 -4.77
C GLU A 194 -13.76 -12.58 -5.36
N SER A 195 -14.62 -11.90 -4.60
CA SER A 195 -15.95 -11.51 -5.03
C SER A 195 -15.96 -10.41 -6.08
N ASP A 196 -14.99 -9.51 -6.07
CA ASP A 196 -14.84 -8.50 -7.12
C ASP A 196 -14.29 -9.11 -8.42
N GLY A 197 -13.49 -10.15 -8.35
CA GLY A 197 -12.92 -10.86 -9.50
C GLY A 197 -12.01 -10.01 -10.39
N ASN A 198 -11.70 -8.77 -9.99
CA ASN A 198 -10.81 -7.85 -10.70
C ASN A 198 -10.06 -6.98 -9.68
N PHE A 199 -9.08 -6.23 -10.16
CA PHE A 199 -8.32 -5.25 -9.40
C PHE A 199 -8.52 -3.86 -9.99
N ILE A 200 -8.38 -2.85 -9.15
CA ILE A 200 -8.54 -1.47 -9.60
C ILE A 200 -7.29 -0.97 -10.34
N SER A 201 -6.10 -1.48 -9.97
CA SER A 201 -4.83 -1.14 -10.61
C SER A 201 -4.03 -2.39 -10.98
N THR A 202 -3.10 -2.23 -11.95
CA THR A 202 -2.16 -3.29 -12.27
C THR A 202 -1.20 -3.55 -11.10
N TYR A 203 -0.87 -2.54 -10.30
CA TYR A 203 0.01 -2.68 -9.16
C TYR A 203 -0.64 -3.51 -8.04
N GLY A 204 -1.91 -3.22 -7.70
CA GLY A 204 -2.69 -4.04 -6.77
C GLY A 204 -2.87 -5.49 -7.25
N ARG A 205 -3.08 -5.70 -8.57
CA ARG A 205 -3.18 -7.04 -9.15
C ARG A 205 -1.87 -7.83 -9.05
N ASP A 206 -0.74 -7.19 -9.37
CA ASP A 206 0.56 -7.85 -9.42
C ASP A 206 1.10 -8.16 -8.01
N TYR A 207 0.63 -7.44 -6.99
CA TYR A 207 1.02 -7.61 -5.58
C TYR A 207 -0.19 -7.62 -4.62
N PRO A 208 -1.18 -8.51 -4.80
CA PRO A 208 -2.49 -8.43 -4.15
C PRO A 208 -2.46 -8.54 -2.63
N ALA A 209 -1.48 -9.22 -2.05
CA ALA A 209 -1.33 -9.36 -0.61
C ALA A 209 -0.58 -8.19 0.05
N ARG A 210 0.00 -7.29 -0.74
CA ARG A 210 0.82 -6.19 -0.25
C ARG A 210 0.26 -4.82 -0.62
N GLU A 211 -0.17 -4.63 -1.87
CA GLU A 211 -0.47 -3.31 -2.41
C GLU A 211 -1.97 -3.00 -2.52
N ASP A 212 -2.82 -4.03 -2.61
CA ASP A 212 -4.23 -3.83 -2.93
C ASP A 212 -5.02 -3.07 -1.83
N ILE A 213 -4.62 -3.18 -0.56
CA ILE A 213 -5.17 -2.37 0.54
C ILE A 213 -4.88 -0.89 0.30
N ALA A 214 -3.62 -0.53 0.07
CA ALA A 214 -3.18 0.85 -0.11
C ALA A 214 -3.78 1.47 -1.38
N GLU A 215 -3.78 0.74 -2.51
CA GLU A 215 -4.41 1.14 -3.77
C GLU A 215 -5.93 1.37 -3.62
N THR A 216 -6.60 0.56 -2.81
CA THR A 216 -8.05 0.65 -2.61
C THR A 216 -8.44 1.75 -1.62
N PHE A 217 -7.62 2.01 -0.57
CA PHE A 217 -8.02 2.93 0.48
C PHE A 217 -8.13 4.39 0.01
N LEU A 218 -7.23 4.83 -0.89
CA LEU A 218 -7.34 6.14 -1.52
C LEU A 218 -8.70 6.31 -2.22
N LEU A 219 -9.13 5.30 -2.97
CA LEU A 219 -10.39 5.32 -3.70
C LEU A 219 -11.62 5.22 -2.77
N TYR A 220 -11.49 4.48 -1.68
CA TYR A 220 -12.51 4.46 -0.62
C TYR A 220 -12.71 5.86 -0.04
N MET A 221 -11.64 6.57 0.27
CA MET A 221 -11.71 7.96 0.72
C MET A 221 -12.38 8.86 -0.31
N ALA A 222 -12.01 8.72 -1.59
CA ALA A 222 -12.59 9.50 -2.68
C ALA A 222 -14.11 9.31 -2.75
N ILE A 223 -14.60 8.08 -2.71
CA ILE A 223 -16.03 7.76 -2.84
C ILE A 223 -16.83 8.18 -1.60
N ARG A 224 -16.31 7.94 -0.40
CA ARG A 224 -17.10 8.09 0.83
C ARG A 224 -16.99 9.48 1.47
N TYR A 225 -15.84 10.13 1.31
CA TYR A 225 -15.51 11.36 2.05
C TYR A 225 -15.15 12.54 1.15
N ARG A 226 -14.89 12.30 -0.14
CA ARG A 226 -14.51 13.33 -1.11
C ARG A 226 -15.21 13.16 -2.46
N SER A 227 -16.45 12.68 -2.44
CA SER A 227 -17.23 12.47 -3.67
C SER A 227 -17.49 13.78 -4.44
N ASP A 228 -17.41 14.91 -3.78
CA ASP A 228 -17.46 16.24 -4.38
C ASP A 228 -16.20 16.59 -5.20
N ARG A 229 -15.09 15.87 -5.01
CA ARG A 229 -13.81 16.05 -5.71
C ARG A 229 -13.61 15.10 -6.88
N ILE A 230 -14.45 14.09 -7.02
CA ILE A 230 -14.37 13.14 -8.14
C ILE A 230 -15.56 13.28 -9.10
N ASN A 231 -15.34 12.92 -10.36
CA ASN A 231 -16.44 12.90 -11.31
C ASN A 231 -17.18 11.57 -11.31
N LYS A 232 -18.43 11.59 -11.81
CA LYS A 232 -19.29 10.41 -11.84
C LYS A 232 -18.71 9.24 -12.62
N SER A 233 -17.93 9.47 -13.66
CA SER A 233 -17.28 8.41 -14.44
C SER A 233 -16.23 7.67 -13.64
N LEU A 234 -15.47 8.37 -12.78
CA LEU A 234 -14.49 7.75 -11.87
C LEU A 234 -15.22 6.96 -10.76
N GLU A 235 -16.25 7.57 -10.15
CA GLU A 235 -17.06 6.89 -9.14
C GLU A 235 -17.66 5.58 -9.69
N ASP A 236 -18.28 5.62 -10.87
CA ASP A 236 -18.85 4.43 -11.50
C ASP A 236 -17.78 3.36 -11.76
N LYS A 237 -16.64 3.77 -12.32
CA LYS A 237 -15.54 2.86 -12.59
C LYS A 237 -15.05 2.14 -11.32
N ILE A 238 -14.91 2.85 -10.19
CA ILE A 238 -14.49 2.25 -8.93
C ILE A 238 -15.54 1.26 -8.43
N LEU A 239 -16.81 1.69 -8.39
CA LEU A 239 -17.91 0.86 -7.87
C LEU A 239 -18.24 -0.33 -8.77
N GLU A 240 -17.96 -0.27 -10.07
CA GLU A 240 -18.08 -1.41 -10.98
C GLU A 240 -16.91 -2.40 -10.83
N THR A 241 -15.72 -1.92 -10.44
CA THR A 241 -14.51 -2.75 -10.40
C THR A 241 -14.28 -3.42 -9.05
N ILE A 242 -14.48 -2.68 -7.93
CA ILE A 242 -14.13 -3.15 -6.57
C ILE A 242 -15.24 -2.91 -5.53
N PRO A 243 -16.52 -3.18 -5.83
CA PRO A 243 -17.64 -2.87 -4.93
C PRO A 243 -17.55 -3.60 -3.59
N ASN A 244 -17.04 -4.83 -3.56
CA ASN A 244 -16.95 -5.62 -2.34
C ASN A 244 -15.82 -5.15 -1.43
N ARG A 245 -14.68 -4.70 -1.98
CA ARG A 245 -13.61 -4.07 -1.21
C ARG A 245 -14.06 -2.75 -0.58
N ILE A 246 -14.79 -1.91 -1.33
CA ILE A 246 -15.39 -0.68 -0.78
C ILE A 246 -16.34 -1.02 0.38
N LYS A 247 -17.23 -2.03 0.18
CA LYS A 247 -18.12 -2.50 1.24
C LYS A 247 -17.40 -3.09 2.44
N TYR A 248 -16.27 -3.77 2.22
CA TYR A 248 -15.42 -4.26 3.31
C TYR A 248 -14.95 -3.11 4.19
N PHE A 249 -14.44 -2.04 3.59
CA PHE A 249 -14.00 -0.86 4.33
C PHE A 249 -15.14 -0.12 5.03
N ASP A 250 -16.34 -0.06 4.43
CA ASP A 250 -17.55 0.48 5.08
C ASP A 250 -17.84 -0.20 6.44
N GLY A 251 -17.48 -1.48 6.58
CA GLY A 251 -17.68 -2.26 7.78
C GLY A 251 -16.63 -2.06 8.88
N GLN A 252 -15.52 -1.35 8.63
CA GLN A 252 -14.40 -1.25 9.57
C GLN A 252 -14.54 -0.11 10.59
N ASN A 253 -15.46 0.83 10.38
CA ASN A 253 -15.66 2.01 11.26
C ASN A 253 -14.38 2.84 11.47
N PHE A 254 -13.63 3.08 10.44
CA PHE A 254 -12.41 3.89 10.50
C PHE A 254 -12.67 5.30 11.05
N ASN A 255 -11.79 5.77 11.92
CA ASN A 255 -11.79 7.18 12.31
C ASN A 255 -11.19 8.03 11.19
N MET A 256 -12.05 8.67 10.42
CA MET A 256 -11.65 9.45 9.24
C MET A 256 -11.32 10.91 9.54
N TYR A 257 -11.41 11.37 10.80
CA TYR A 257 -11.01 12.72 11.17
C TYR A 257 -9.55 13.00 10.71
N PRO A 258 -9.23 14.13 10.08
CA PRO A 258 -10.02 15.36 9.91
C PRO A 258 -10.77 15.44 8.57
N ILE A 259 -10.90 14.37 7.83
CA ILE A 259 -11.48 14.34 6.47
C ILE A 259 -13.03 14.34 6.48
N GLU A 260 -13.66 14.17 7.60
CA GLU A 260 -15.11 14.16 7.81
C GLU A 260 -15.77 15.49 7.42
#